data_815a35614a174440c6592929f2712382
#
_entry.id   815a35614a174440c6592929f2712382
#
_cell.length_a   1.000
_cell.length_b   1.000
_cell.length_c   1.000
_cell.angle_alpha   90.00
_cell.angle_beta   90.00
_cell.angle_gamma   90.00
#
_symmetry.space_group_name_H-M   'P 1'
#
loop_
_entity.id
_entity.type
_entity.pdbx_description
1 polymer ?
#
loop_
_entity_poly.entity_id
_entity_poly.type
_entity_poly.pdbx_seq_one_letter_code
_entity_poly.pdbx_strand_id
1 'polypeptide(L)'
;MLDMYDINRRPLGYTKGYFEKREAGEFFLASHVWIINDKKQFLIQKRSPTKVCEPGKWSVTGGVADSGENTLDCCIRETKEEVNLDVRPEEVEFVMSAEKPDNWGGWVDVYLVHIGGREVNLVAQKEELSDIRWADADEIKSLIAENKFASNVLFAWPLILQKTT
;
A
#
# COMPACT_ATOMS: atom_id res chain seq x y z
N MET A 1 -1.21 3.98 17.49
CA MET A 1 -2.46 4.81 17.54
C MET A 1 -2.65 5.46 16.17
N LEU A 2 -3.89 5.66 15.77
CA LEU A 2 -4.25 6.28 14.49
C LEU A 2 -4.98 7.58 14.76
N ASP A 3 -4.60 8.66 14.07
CA ASP A 3 -5.37 9.89 14.08
C ASP A 3 -6.70 9.70 13.36
N MET A 4 -7.76 10.25 13.92
CA MET A 4 -9.09 10.19 13.32
C MET A 4 -9.41 11.46 12.53
N TYR A 5 -10.07 11.27 11.40
CA TYR A 5 -10.45 12.31 10.45
C TYR A 5 -11.93 12.23 10.12
N ASP A 6 -12.52 13.33 9.69
CA ASP A 6 -13.88 13.36 9.10
C ASP A 6 -13.83 12.93 7.62
N ILE A 7 -15.02 12.87 6.99
CA ILE A 7 -15.17 12.53 5.57
C ILE A 7 -14.44 13.51 4.63
N ASN A 8 -14.17 14.73 5.07
CA ASN A 8 -13.43 15.74 4.32
C ASN A 8 -11.93 15.73 4.66
N ARG A 9 -11.44 14.69 5.34
CA ARG A 9 -10.06 14.53 5.80
C ARG A 9 -9.59 15.63 6.76
N ARG A 10 -10.50 16.20 7.55
CA ARG A 10 -10.15 17.16 8.61
C ARG A 10 -9.90 16.39 9.90
N PRO A 11 -8.80 16.67 10.62
CA PRO A 11 -8.51 16.02 11.90
C PRO A 11 -9.64 16.21 12.90
N LEU A 12 -10.05 15.13 13.56
CA LEU A 12 -11.04 15.18 14.65
C LEU A 12 -10.43 15.51 16.02
N GLY A 13 -9.08 15.53 16.10
CA GLY A 13 -8.35 15.94 17.31
C GLY A 13 -8.20 14.83 18.36
N TYR A 14 -8.46 13.59 17.99
CA TYR A 14 -8.24 12.42 18.87
C TYR A 14 -7.74 11.22 18.08
N THR A 15 -7.26 10.21 18.80
CA THR A 15 -6.71 8.97 18.24
C THR A 15 -7.54 7.77 18.67
N LYS A 16 -7.46 6.68 17.87
CA LYS A 16 -7.97 5.35 18.22
C LYS A 16 -6.91 4.28 18.03
N GLY A 17 -7.09 3.15 18.72
CA GLY A 17 -6.28 1.96 18.48
C GLY A 17 -6.58 1.35 17.11
N TYR A 18 -5.59 0.63 16.55
CA TYR A 18 -5.72 0.00 15.22
C TYR A 18 -6.97 -0.89 15.10
N PHE A 19 -7.29 -1.67 16.14
CA PHE A 19 -8.44 -2.59 16.19
C PHE A 19 -9.66 -1.99 16.90
N GLU A 20 -9.57 -0.76 17.37
CA GLU A 20 -10.69 -0.08 18.03
C GLU A 20 -11.80 0.21 17.03
N LYS A 21 -13.05 -0.02 17.46
CA LYS A 21 -14.22 0.22 16.62
C LYS A 21 -14.30 1.69 16.21
N ARG A 22 -14.49 1.92 14.93
CA ARG A 22 -14.77 3.25 14.39
C ARG A 22 -16.26 3.49 14.33
N GLU A 23 -16.67 4.70 14.67
CA GLU A 23 -18.04 5.14 14.52
C GLU A 23 -18.27 5.73 13.12
N ALA A 24 -19.53 5.90 12.73
CA ALA A 24 -19.86 6.51 11.45
C ALA A 24 -19.28 7.93 11.35
N GLY A 25 -18.56 8.20 10.27
CA GLY A 25 -17.91 9.50 10.07
C GLY A 25 -16.48 9.59 10.60
N GLU A 26 -15.94 8.53 11.18
CA GLU A 26 -14.54 8.43 11.60
C GLU A 26 -13.72 7.69 10.54
N PHE A 27 -12.67 8.32 10.08
CA PHE A 27 -11.75 7.78 9.06
C PHE A 27 -10.31 7.84 9.55
N PHE A 28 -9.50 6.86 9.16
CA PHE A 28 -8.04 6.92 9.28
C PHE A 28 -7.39 7.14 7.90
N LEU A 29 -6.10 7.41 7.88
CA LEU A 29 -5.32 7.51 6.64
C LEU A 29 -4.50 6.26 6.43
N ALA A 30 -4.33 5.88 5.16
CA ALA A 30 -3.52 4.74 4.73
C ALA A 30 -2.83 5.05 3.41
N SER A 31 -1.80 4.28 3.07
CA SER A 31 -1.13 4.32 1.77
C SER A 31 -1.10 2.95 1.11
N HIS A 32 -1.27 2.91 -0.23
CA HIS A 32 -0.90 1.79 -1.08
C HIS A 32 0.23 2.22 -2.01
N VAL A 33 1.28 1.42 -2.10
CA VAL A 33 2.52 1.79 -2.76
C VAL A 33 2.86 0.80 -3.87
N TRP A 34 2.69 1.23 -5.12
CA TRP A 34 3.14 0.50 -6.30
C TRP A 34 4.57 0.91 -6.60
N ILE A 35 5.50 -0.01 -6.62
CA ILE A 35 6.93 0.25 -6.84
C ILE A 35 7.32 -0.34 -8.18
N ILE A 36 7.92 0.48 -9.07
CA ILE A 36 8.30 0.08 -10.42
C ILE A 36 9.79 0.34 -10.68
N ASN A 37 10.45 -0.61 -11.37
CA ASN A 37 11.83 -0.47 -11.84
C ASN A 37 11.89 -0.02 -13.31
N ASP A 38 13.10 0.18 -13.83
CA ASP A 38 13.36 0.57 -15.23
C ASP A 38 13.03 -0.53 -16.26
N LYS A 39 12.89 -1.79 -15.82
CA LYS A 39 12.44 -2.92 -16.62
C LYS A 39 10.93 -3.04 -16.71
N LYS A 40 10.18 -2.06 -16.23
CA LYS A 40 8.71 -2.07 -16.15
C LYS A 40 8.15 -3.23 -15.31
N GLN A 41 8.88 -3.67 -14.31
CA GLN A 41 8.42 -4.66 -13.34
C GLN A 41 8.01 -3.98 -12.06
N PHE A 42 6.92 -4.48 -11.47
CA PHE A 42 6.39 -4.04 -10.19
C PHE A 42 6.91 -4.94 -9.07
N LEU A 43 7.27 -4.35 -7.95
CA LEU A 43 7.55 -5.12 -6.74
C LEU A 43 6.24 -5.58 -6.12
N ILE A 44 6.07 -6.90 -6.06
CA ILE A 44 4.93 -7.52 -5.40
C ILE A 44 5.40 -8.31 -4.19
N GLN A 45 4.54 -8.36 -3.19
CA GLN A 45 4.79 -9.03 -1.92
C GLN A 45 3.70 -10.04 -1.61
N LYS A 46 4.08 -11.21 -1.12
CA LYS A 46 3.14 -12.24 -0.72
C LYS A 46 2.83 -12.11 0.76
N ARG A 47 1.59 -11.87 1.08
CA ARG A 47 1.13 -11.70 2.47
C ARG A 47 1.32 -12.98 3.26
N SER A 48 1.74 -12.85 4.50
CA SER A 48 1.84 -14.01 5.41
C SER A 48 0.48 -14.73 5.50
N PRO A 49 0.46 -16.07 5.55
CA PRO A 49 -0.76 -16.83 5.73
C PRO A 49 -1.45 -16.57 7.08
N THR A 50 -0.77 -15.92 8.02
CA THR A 50 -1.31 -15.54 9.34
C THR A 50 -2.02 -14.18 9.33
N LYS A 51 -1.99 -13.44 8.23
CA LYS A 51 -2.66 -12.13 8.13
C LYS A 51 -4.17 -12.29 8.12
N VAL A 52 -4.87 -11.38 8.79
CA VAL A 52 -6.34 -11.39 8.88
C VAL A 52 -6.98 -11.04 7.52
N CYS A 53 -6.39 -10.09 6.79
CA CYS A 53 -6.92 -9.64 5.52
C CYS A 53 -6.12 -10.25 4.36
N GLU A 54 -6.80 -10.89 3.41
CA GLU A 54 -6.22 -11.45 2.17
C GLU A 54 -4.98 -12.33 2.41
N PRO A 55 -5.02 -13.33 3.35
CA PRO A 55 -3.86 -14.15 3.69
C PRO A 55 -3.33 -14.94 2.49
N GLY A 56 -2.01 -15.02 2.36
CA GLY A 56 -1.34 -15.81 1.32
C GLY A 56 -1.45 -15.26 -0.11
N LYS A 57 -2.14 -14.15 -0.32
CA LYS A 57 -2.23 -13.50 -1.64
C LYS A 57 -1.04 -12.57 -1.89
N TRP A 58 -0.74 -12.37 -3.17
CA TRP A 58 0.15 -11.31 -3.62
C TRP A 58 -0.52 -9.95 -3.48
N SER A 59 0.25 -8.94 -3.19
CA SER A 59 -0.22 -7.57 -2.98
C SER A 59 0.90 -6.59 -3.30
N VAL A 60 0.64 -5.32 -3.04
CA VAL A 60 1.64 -4.26 -3.03
C VAL A 60 1.93 -3.83 -1.60
N THR A 61 3.02 -3.09 -1.39
CA THR A 61 3.36 -2.48 -0.11
C THR A 61 2.27 -1.51 0.34
N GLY A 62 2.02 -1.41 1.63
CA GLY A 62 1.11 -0.42 2.17
C GLY A 62 0.70 -0.68 3.60
N GLY A 63 0.22 0.36 4.24
CA GLY A 63 -0.19 0.33 5.62
C GLY A 63 -1.01 1.52 6.03
N VAL A 64 -1.27 1.60 7.32
CA VAL A 64 -2.04 2.66 7.94
C VAL A 64 -1.09 3.69 8.54
N ALA A 65 -1.40 4.96 8.37
CA ALA A 65 -0.61 6.05 8.93
C ALA A 65 -0.71 6.05 10.45
N ASP A 66 0.43 6.08 11.11
CA ASP A 66 0.51 6.27 12.55
C ASP A 66 0.13 7.71 12.94
N SER A 67 -0.21 7.91 14.22
CA SER A 67 -0.53 9.24 14.73
C SER A 67 0.63 10.21 14.48
N GLY A 68 0.31 11.34 13.86
CA GLY A 68 1.28 12.36 13.44
C GLY A 68 1.86 12.17 12.04
N GLU A 69 1.58 11.04 11.37
CA GLU A 69 2.00 10.81 9.99
C GLU A 69 0.96 11.31 8.97
N ASN A 70 1.41 11.85 7.86
CA ASN A 70 0.61 11.93 6.64
C ASN A 70 0.79 10.65 5.80
N THR A 71 0.05 10.51 4.70
CA THR A 71 0.09 9.30 3.86
C THR A 71 1.41 9.12 3.11
N LEU A 72 2.16 10.20 2.84
CA LEU A 72 3.49 10.12 2.24
C LEU A 72 4.53 9.59 3.24
N ASP A 73 4.47 10.07 4.49
CA ASP A 73 5.33 9.54 5.56
C ASP A 73 5.07 8.06 5.79
N CYS A 74 3.78 7.66 5.83
CA CYS A 74 3.36 6.26 5.89
C CYS A 74 3.90 5.46 4.69
N CYS A 75 3.80 5.96 3.46
CA CYS A 75 4.35 5.32 2.27
C CYS A 75 5.84 5.01 2.41
N ILE A 76 6.63 5.98 2.85
CA ILE A 76 8.09 5.85 3.01
C ILE A 76 8.42 4.85 4.12
N ARG A 77 7.77 4.97 5.28
CA ARG A 77 7.99 4.08 6.43
C ARG A 77 7.64 2.63 6.10
N GLU A 78 6.43 2.38 5.59
CA GLU A 78 5.96 1.02 5.25
C GLU A 78 6.85 0.36 4.20
N THR A 79 7.29 1.11 3.20
CA THR A 79 8.21 0.58 2.18
C THR A 79 9.56 0.19 2.79
N LYS A 80 10.06 0.95 3.77
CA LYS A 80 11.27 0.59 4.49
C LYS A 80 11.08 -0.64 5.37
N GLU A 81 9.97 -0.70 6.11
CA GLU A 81 9.68 -1.78 7.06
C GLU A 81 9.40 -3.11 6.36
N GLU A 82 8.49 -3.11 5.37
CA GLU A 82 8.03 -4.33 4.72
C GLU A 82 9.06 -4.96 3.76
N VAL A 83 9.78 -4.13 2.98
CA VAL A 83 10.65 -4.60 1.90
C VAL A 83 12.08 -4.08 1.95
N ASN A 84 12.47 -3.35 3.00
CA ASN A 84 13.79 -2.75 3.20
C ASN A 84 14.24 -1.80 2.08
N LEU A 85 13.32 -1.08 1.48
CA LEU A 85 13.61 -0.12 0.42
C LEU A 85 13.60 1.31 0.96
N ASP A 86 14.72 2.01 0.85
CA ASP A 86 14.80 3.45 1.12
C ASP A 86 14.26 4.22 -0.09
N VAL A 87 13.12 4.88 0.11
CA VAL A 87 12.43 5.68 -0.91
C VAL A 87 12.70 7.15 -0.65
N ARG A 88 13.05 7.89 -1.71
CA ARG A 88 13.23 9.33 -1.65
C ARG A 88 11.93 10.03 -2.05
N PRO A 89 11.59 11.16 -1.46
CA PRO A 89 10.35 11.88 -1.79
C PRO A 89 10.19 12.19 -3.28
N GLU A 90 11.30 12.48 -3.98
CA GLU A 90 11.31 12.75 -5.43
C GLU A 90 11.04 11.53 -6.32
N GLU A 91 11.13 10.32 -5.77
CA GLU A 91 10.79 9.06 -6.45
C GLU A 91 9.29 8.75 -6.37
N VAL A 92 8.53 9.50 -5.54
CA VAL A 92 7.14 9.21 -5.21
C VAL A 92 6.19 10.08 -6.02
N GLU A 93 5.36 9.44 -6.82
CA GLU A 93 4.28 10.07 -7.56
C GLU A 93 2.94 9.77 -6.89
N PHE A 94 2.17 10.80 -6.51
CA PHE A 94 0.79 10.63 -6.08
C PHE A 94 -0.08 10.23 -7.28
N VAL A 95 -0.87 9.18 -7.13
CA VAL A 95 -1.71 8.64 -8.21
C VAL A 95 -3.17 9.01 -8.01
N MET A 96 -3.74 8.67 -6.87
CA MET A 96 -5.13 8.94 -6.54
C MET A 96 -5.40 8.79 -5.06
N SER A 97 -6.54 9.30 -4.63
CA SER A 97 -7.10 9.09 -3.30
C SER A 97 -8.47 8.42 -3.42
N ALA A 98 -8.78 7.49 -2.55
CA ALA A 98 -10.07 6.84 -2.49
C ALA A 98 -10.47 6.53 -1.05
N GLU A 99 -11.76 6.49 -0.79
CA GLU A 99 -12.29 5.86 0.42
C GLU A 99 -12.00 4.37 0.34
N LYS A 100 -11.53 3.79 1.42
CA LYS A 100 -11.13 2.38 1.45
C LYS A 100 -12.34 1.46 1.20
N PRO A 101 -12.31 0.62 0.14
CA PRO A 101 -13.51 -0.08 -0.34
C PRO A 101 -13.99 -1.23 0.57
N ASP A 102 -13.25 -1.56 1.61
CA ASP A 102 -13.51 -2.71 2.49
C ASP A 102 -14.27 -2.36 3.78
N ASN A 103 -14.92 -1.21 3.83
CA ASN A 103 -15.68 -0.69 4.99
C ASN A 103 -14.84 -0.54 6.29
N TRP A 104 -13.52 -0.49 6.18
CA TRP A 104 -12.63 -0.28 7.31
C TRP A 104 -12.62 1.17 7.82
N GLY A 105 -13.34 2.08 7.12
CA GLY A 105 -13.46 3.48 7.50
C GLY A 105 -12.13 4.23 7.34
N GLY A 106 -11.52 4.19 6.17
CA GLY A 106 -10.24 4.86 5.91
C GLY A 106 -10.18 5.53 4.55
N TRP A 107 -9.34 6.54 4.44
CA TRP A 107 -8.88 7.12 3.18
C TRP A 107 -7.55 6.49 2.80
N VAL A 108 -7.43 6.05 1.55
CA VAL A 108 -6.19 5.49 0.99
C VAL A 108 -5.66 6.44 -0.06
N ASP A 109 -4.44 6.90 0.11
CA ASP A 109 -3.66 7.53 -0.95
C ASP A 109 -2.80 6.47 -1.63
N VAL A 110 -2.89 6.43 -2.95
CA VAL A 110 -2.13 5.51 -3.79
C VAL A 110 -0.94 6.22 -4.37
N TYR A 111 0.23 5.64 -4.20
CA TYR A 111 1.49 6.16 -4.70
C TYR A 111 2.13 5.20 -5.71
N LEU A 112 2.81 5.77 -6.70
CA LEU A 112 3.71 5.06 -7.61
C LEU A 112 5.13 5.52 -7.32
N VAL A 113 6.01 4.56 -7.00
CA VAL A 113 7.41 4.82 -6.67
C VAL A 113 8.29 4.35 -7.83
N HIS A 114 9.05 5.26 -8.40
CA HIS A 114 9.95 5.02 -9.52
C HIS A 114 11.39 4.87 -9.03
N ILE A 115 11.89 3.65 -8.89
CA ILE A 115 13.25 3.41 -8.41
C ILE A 115 14.32 3.41 -9.51
N GLY A 116 13.90 3.49 -10.78
CA GLY A 116 14.82 3.41 -11.90
C GLY A 116 15.58 2.08 -11.95
N GLY A 117 16.84 2.14 -12.41
CA GLY A 117 17.72 0.97 -12.49
C GLY A 117 18.66 0.80 -11.30
N ARG A 118 18.42 1.47 -10.17
CA ARG A 118 19.27 1.33 -8.99
C ARG A 118 19.19 -0.06 -8.40
N GLU A 119 20.33 -0.59 -7.97
CA GLU A 119 20.36 -1.83 -7.20
C GLU A 119 19.73 -1.62 -5.81
N VAL A 120 18.87 -2.55 -5.42
CA VAL A 120 18.17 -2.53 -4.13
C VAL A 120 18.36 -3.86 -3.41
N ASN A 121 18.60 -3.79 -2.13
CA ASN A 121 18.69 -4.98 -1.26
C ASN A 121 17.35 -5.20 -0.58
N LEU A 122 16.43 -5.84 -1.29
CA LEU A 122 15.09 -6.12 -0.80
C LEU A 122 15.10 -7.26 0.23
N VAL A 123 14.45 -7.03 1.35
CA VAL A 123 14.30 -8.02 2.43
C VAL A 123 12.85 -8.00 2.90
N ALA A 124 12.18 -9.13 2.79
CA ALA A 124 10.81 -9.28 3.30
C ALA A 124 10.79 -9.25 4.84
N GLN A 125 9.90 -8.45 5.39
CA GLN A 125 9.58 -8.49 6.81
C GLN A 125 8.81 -9.79 7.10
N LYS A 126 9.45 -10.76 7.73
CA LYS A 126 8.94 -12.15 7.87
C LYS A 126 7.62 -12.26 8.64
N GLU A 127 7.33 -11.32 9.52
CA GLU A 127 6.10 -11.26 10.30
C GLU A 127 4.90 -10.88 9.43
N GLU A 128 5.14 -10.08 8.38
CA GLU A 128 4.14 -9.55 7.47
C GLU A 128 4.06 -10.32 6.16
N LEU A 129 5.20 -10.76 5.64
CA LEU A 129 5.38 -11.28 4.29
C LEU A 129 6.02 -12.65 4.27
N SER A 130 5.54 -13.52 3.40
CA SER A 130 6.16 -14.83 3.12
C SER A 130 7.10 -14.80 1.90
N ASP A 131 6.96 -13.83 1.00
CA ASP A 131 7.79 -13.70 -0.20
C ASP A 131 7.70 -12.30 -0.79
N ILE A 132 8.74 -11.89 -1.55
CA ILE A 132 8.77 -10.66 -2.36
C ILE A 132 9.45 -10.95 -3.69
N ARG A 133 8.96 -10.35 -4.79
CA ARG A 133 9.58 -10.47 -6.10
C ARG A 133 9.14 -9.39 -7.07
N TRP A 134 9.89 -9.23 -8.13
CA TRP A 134 9.52 -8.43 -9.28
C TRP A 134 8.57 -9.23 -10.19
N ALA A 135 7.54 -8.58 -10.72
CA ALA A 135 6.58 -9.14 -11.66
C ALA A 135 6.22 -8.11 -12.73
N ASP A 136 6.09 -8.54 -13.96
CA ASP A 136 5.57 -7.67 -15.02
C ASP A 136 4.04 -7.57 -14.97
N ALA A 137 3.49 -6.68 -15.80
CA ALA A 137 2.05 -6.42 -15.81
C ALA A 137 1.22 -7.65 -16.23
N ASP A 138 1.73 -8.50 -17.12
CA ASP A 138 0.99 -9.68 -17.59
C ASP A 138 0.98 -10.77 -16.53
N GLU A 139 2.04 -10.92 -15.79
CA GLU A 139 2.11 -11.79 -14.62
C GLU A 139 1.12 -11.35 -13.53
N ILE A 140 1.05 -10.03 -13.24
CA ILE A 140 0.07 -9.50 -12.29
C ILE A 140 -1.36 -9.76 -12.77
N LYS A 141 -1.67 -9.55 -14.07
CA LYS A 141 -2.99 -9.87 -14.64
C LYS A 141 -3.34 -11.35 -14.47
N SER A 142 -2.38 -12.26 -14.65
CA SER A 142 -2.57 -13.68 -14.44
C SER A 142 -2.89 -14.00 -12.97
N LEU A 143 -2.15 -13.41 -12.03
CA LEU A 143 -2.42 -13.56 -10.60
C LEU A 143 -3.80 -13.03 -10.20
N ILE A 144 -4.24 -11.93 -10.80
CA ILE A 144 -5.59 -11.37 -10.59
C ILE A 144 -6.64 -12.37 -11.12
N ALA A 145 -6.49 -12.88 -12.35
CA ALA A 145 -7.42 -13.82 -12.95
C ALA A 145 -7.54 -15.14 -12.15
N GLU A 146 -6.46 -15.57 -11.52
CA GLU A 146 -6.41 -16.74 -10.64
C GLU A 146 -6.87 -16.47 -9.19
N ASN A 147 -7.33 -15.26 -8.88
CA ASN A 147 -7.69 -14.81 -7.53
C ASN A 147 -6.54 -14.95 -6.50
N LYS A 148 -5.30 -14.84 -6.97
CA LYS A 148 -4.07 -14.88 -6.17
C LYS A 148 -3.50 -13.52 -5.83
N PHE A 149 -4.15 -12.43 -6.27
CA PHE A 149 -3.78 -11.06 -5.95
C PHE A 149 -4.83 -10.43 -5.03
N ALA A 150 -4.41 -9.63 -4.06
CA ALA A 150 -5.29 -9.01 -3.08
C ALA A 150 -6.27 -8.04 -3.75
N SER A 151 -7.56 -8.19 -3.49
CA SER A 151 -8.61 -7.43 -4.16
C SER A 151 -8.66 -5.96 -3.72
N ASN A 152 -8.28 -5.71 -2.48
CA ASN A 152 -8.36 -4.38 -1.85
C ASN A 152 -7.39 -3.33 -2.41
N VAL A 153 -6.43 -3.72 -3.26
CA VAL A 153 -5.48 -2.81 -3.92
C VAL A 153 -5.77 -2.63 -5.42
N LEU A 154 -6.70 -3.41 -5.99
CA LEU A 154 -6.91 -3.47 -7.44
C LEU A 154 -7.67 -2.26 -8.02
N PHE A 155 -8.35 -1.48 -7.20
CA PHE A 155 -9.09 -0.29 -7.66
C PHE A 155 -8.18 0.74 -8.36
N ALA A 156 -6.89 0.79 -8.01
CA ALA A 156 -5.91 1.67 -8.62
C ALA A 156 -5.19 1.06 -9.84
N TRP A 157 -5.28 -0.26 -10.04
CA TRP A 157 -4.52 -0.97 -11.06
C TRP A 157 -4.68 -0.43 -12.49
N PRO A 158 -5.89 -0.10 -12.98
CA PRO A 158 -6.05 0.49 -14.31
C PRO A 158 -5.29 1.80 -14.50
N LEU A 159 -5.29 2.66 -13.47
CA LEU A 159 -4.60 3.94 -13.51
C LEU A 159 -3.07 3.77 -13.40
N ILE A 160 -2.61 2.82 -12.59
CA ILE A 160 -1.19 2.45 -12.51
C ILE A 160 -0.69 1.97 -13.87
N LEU A 161 -1.42 1.09 -14.56
CA LEU A 161 -1.07 0.64 -15.91
C LEU A 161 -0.96 1.80 -16.90
N GLN A 162 -1.93 2.71 -16.89
CA GLN A 162 -1.94 3.87 -17.78
C GLN A 162 -0.70 4.76 -17.58
N LYS A 163 -0.25 4.93 -16.34
CA LYS A 163 0.94 5.75 -16.01
C LYS A 163 2.28 5.07 -16.35
N THR A 164 2.30 3.77 -16.51
CA THR A 164 3.53 2.99 -16.67
C THR A 164 3.73 2.39 -18.07
N THR A 165 2.71 2.47 -18.90
CA THR A 165 2.80 2.17 -20.34
C THR A 165 3.29 3.37 -21.12
#